data_e351820070c45a83a3b462346eb9c105
#
_entry.id   e351820070c45a83a3b462346eb9c105
#
_cell.length_a   1.000
_cell.length_b   1.000
_cell.length_c   1.000
_cell.angle_alpha   90.00
_cell.angle_beta   90.00
_cell.angle_gamma   90.00
#
_symmetry.space_group_name_H-M   'P 1'
#
loop_
_entity.id
_entity.type
_entity.pdbx_description
1 polymer ?
#
loop_
_entity_poly.entity_id
_entity_poly.type
_entity_poly.pdbx_seq_one_letter_code
_entity_poly.pdbx_strand_id
1 'polypeptide(L)'
;MDDLRIYICAHNTITGDHPHSDGYFIAAQNENVFDDLSPVIYMNDEFTEKHNICYGETCQIKHVMEHEKLISEYIGFCHYRRFFDDFMEDLGKARDIVDKHGAVYMRTWSSGLMNKVNISVYHSSIFINPLRLAIREVDRSYLPVYDDFLEDAQCSYCNMFIMKHNDFLEGAHFVFDVLKRFDSYFGIDGNK
;
A
#
# COMPACT_ATOMS: atom_id res chain seq x y z
N MET A 1 -0.72 5.49 -24.59
CA MET A 1 -0.42 4.48 -23.55
C MET A 1 -0.35 5.23 -22.25
N ASP A 2 -1.16 4.85 -21.28
CA ASP A 2 -1.15 5.53 -19.99
C ASP A 2 0.12 5.12 -19.25
N ASP A 3 1.09 6.04 -19.22
CA ASP A 3 2.38 5.78 -18.57
C ASP A 3 2.27 5.69 -17.05
N LEU A 4 1.14 6.10 -16.46
CA LEU A 4 0.84 6.04 -15.04
C LEU A 4 -0.54 5.41 -14.79
N ARG A 5 -0.59 4.43 -13.90
CA ARG A 5 -1.82 3.85 -13.35
C ARG A 5 -1.90 4.04 -11.85
N ILE A 6 -3.03 4.53 -11.37
CA ILE A 6 -3.31 4.68 -9.94
C ILE A 6 -4.49 3.79 -9.57
N TYR A 7 -4.27 2.92 -8.59
CA TYR A 7 -5.28 2.01 -8.06
C TYR A 7 -5.89 2.57 -6.78
N ILE A 8 -7.20 2.80 -6.82
CA ILE A 8 -7.99 3.21 -5.65
C ILE A 8 -8.37 1.95 -4.88
N CYS A 9 -7.75 1.71 -3.74
CA CYS A 9 -8.04 0.56 -2.89
C CYS A 9 -9.39 0.75 -2.19
N ALA A 10 -10.41 -0.04 -2.58
CA ALA A 10 -11.76 0.09 -2.07
C ALA A 10 -12.33 -1.21 -1.51
N HIS A 11 -12.89 -1.16 -0.31
CA HIS A 11 -13.67 -2.22 0.31
C HIS A 11 -15.16 -1.88 0.43
N ASN A 12 -15.50 -0.62 0.15
CA ASN A 12 -16.87 -0.12 0.02
C ASN A 12 -16.96 0.73 -1.23
N THR A 13 -18.18 0.89 -1.73
CA THR A 13 -18.46 1.82 -2.83
C THR A 13 -17.98 3.23 -2.49
N ILE A 14 -17.30 3.85 -3.44
CA ILE A 14 -16.81 5.20 -3.29
C ILE A 14 -18.01 6.14 -3.38
N THR A 15 -18.12 7.04 -2.40
CA THR A 15 -19.21 8.03 -2.37
C THR A 15 -18.64 9.43 -2.46
N GLY A 16 -19.22 10.26 -3.34
CA GLY A 16 -18.77 11.63 -3.60
C GLY A 16 -17.76 11.72 -4.76
N ASP A 17 -17.23 12.91 -4.95
CA ASP A 17 -16.27 13.16 -6.01
C ASP A 17 -14.97 12.41 -5.74
N HIS A 18 -14.51 11.70 -6.74
CA HIS A 18 -13.24 10.99 -6.73
C HIS A 18 -12.57 11.09 -8.10
N PRO A 19 -11.25 10.90 -8.19
CA PRO A 19 -10.57 10.95 -9.47
C PRO A 19 -11.03 9.80 -10.38
N HIS A 20 -11.36 10.12 -11.62
CA HIS A 20 -11.90 9.17 -12.61
C HIS A 20 -11.34 9.42 -14.02
N SER A 21 -10.22 10.15 -14.14
CA SER A 21 -9.55 10.32 -15.43
C SER A 21 -8.93 9.02 -15.94
N ASP A 22 -8.56 8.99 -17.22
CA ASP A 22 -7.80 7.89 -17.82
C ASP A 22 -6.52 7.63 -16.97
N GLY A 23 -6.35 6.42 -16.45
CA GLY A 23 -5.24 6.06 -15.56
C GLY A 23 -5.67 5.74 -14.13
N TYR A 24 -6.89 6.05 -13.71
CA TYR A 24 -7.44 5.60 -12.43
C TYR A 24 -8.24 4.30 -12.58
N PHE A 25 -8.00 3.37 -11.66
CA PHE A 25 -8.64 2.05 -11.60
C PHE A 25 -9.09 1.80 -10.16
N ILE A 26 -10.24 1.16 -9.98
CA ILE A 26 -10.69 0.76 -8.65
C ILE A 26 -10.27 -0.68 -8.40
N ALA A 27 -9.43 -0.87 -7.40
CA ALA A 27 -9.07 -2.18 -6.88
C ALA A 27 -10.07 -2.56 -5.79
N ALA A 28 -11.09 -3.33 -6.17
CA ALA A 28 -12.24 -3.65 -5.34
C ALA A 28 -12.05 -4.95 -4.57
N GLN A 29 -12.27 -4.92 -3.26
CA GLN A 29 -12.15 -6.07 -2.38
C GLN A 29 -13.28 -7.09 -2.55
N ASN A 30 -14.43 -6.67 -3.05
CA ASN A 30 -15.59 -7.52 -3.26
C ASN A 30 -16.53 -6.93 -4.33
N GLU A 31 -17.49 -7.72 -4.76
CA GLU A 31 -18.44 -7.36 -5.81
C GLU A 31 -19.46 -6.27 -5.42
N ASN A 32 -19.52 -5.87 -4.16
CA ASN A 32 -20.38 -4.77 -3.71
C ASN A 32 -19.80 -3.39 -4.00
N VAL A 33 -18.52 -3.33 -4.40
CA VAL A 33 -17.89 -2.10 -4.86
C VAL A 33 -18.17 -1.99 -6.36
N PHE A 34 -18.82 -0.93 -6.76
CA PHE A 34 -18.99 -0.60 -8.18
C PHE A 34 -18.78 0.89 -8.41
N ASP A 35 -18.43 1.24 -9.62
CA ASP A 35 -18.27 2.61 -10.08
C ASP A 35 -18.60 2.69 -11.56
N ASP A 36 -19.26 3.76 -11.96
CA ASP A 36 -19.64 4.00 -13.36
C ASP A 36 -18.60 4.83 -14.11
N LEU A 37 -17.62 5.41 -13.40
CA LEU A 37 -16.65 6.36 -13.93
C LEU A 37 -15.26 5.77 -14.15
N SER A 38 -14.89 4.74 -13.37
CA SER A 38 -13.57 4.12 -13.44
C SER A 38 -13.66 2.61 -13.59
N PRO A 39 -12.75 1.97 -14.33
CA PRO A 39 -12.68 0.51 -14.43
C PRO A 39 -12.49 -0.13 -13.05
N VAL A 40 -13.29 -1.15 -12.74
CA VAL A 40 -13.25 -1.89 -11.47
C VAL A 40 -12.58 -3.23 -11.69
N ILE A 41 -11.57 -3.53 -10.87
CA ILE A 41 -10.86 -4.81 -10.82
C ILE A 41 -11.24 -5.50 -9.52
N TYR A 42 -11.89 -6.65 -9.63
CA TYR A 42 -12.34 -7.43 -8.46
C TYR A 42 -11.30 -8.46 -8.04
N MET A 43 -11.05 -8.51 -6.72
CA MET A 43 -10.09 -9.43 -6.13
C MET A 43 -10.79 -10.67 -5.60
N ASN A 44 -10.77 -11.71 -6.41
CA ASN A 44 -11.39 -13.01 -6.09
C ASN A 44 -10.29 -14.06 -5.88
N ASP A 45 -9.25 -13.72 -5.11
CA ASP A 45 -8.15 -14.64 -4.83
C ASP A 45 -8.19 -15.14 -3.38
N GLU A 46 -7.67 -16.36 -3.17
CA GLU A 46 -7.63 -17.02 -1.87
C GLU A 46 -6.86 -16.22 -0.82
N PHE A 47 -5.82 -15.49 -1.23
CA PHE A 47 -5.04 -14.67 -0.30
C PHE A 47 -5.88 -13.53 0.25
N THR A 48 -6.61 -12.82 -0.61
CA THR A 48 -7.49 -11.73 -0.21
C THR A 48 -8.61 -12.22 0.71
N GLU A 49 -9.27 -13.33 0.37
CA GLU A 49 -10.31 -13.92 1.21
C GLU A 49 -9.81 -14.24 2.62
N LYS A 50 -8.61 -14.80 2.72
CA LYS A 50 -8.02 -15.25 3.98
C LYS A 50 -7.45 -14.11 4.83
N HIS A 51 -6.80 -13.13 4.22
CA HIS A 51 -5.97 -12.15 4.94
C HIS A 51 -6.58 -10.75 5.01
N ASN A 52 -7.70 -10.51 4.34
CA ASN A 52 -8.33 -9.22 4.24
C ASN A 52 -8.56 -8.52 5.60
N ILE A 53 -9.00 -9.25 6.62
CA ILE A 53 -9.25 -8.70 7.95
C ILE A 53 -7.94 -8.21 8.61
N CYS A 54 -6.81 -8.87 8.32
CA CYS A 54 -5.52 -8.54 8.94
C CYS A 54 -4.74 -7.49 8.15
N TYR A 55 -4.80 -7.55 6.82
CA TYR A 55 -3.94 -6.75 5.94
C TYR A 55 -4.65 -5.66 5.16
N GLY A 56 -5.99 -5.65 5.15
CA GLY A 56 -6.78 -4.60 4.51
C GLY A 56 -6.33 -4.31 3.07
N GLU A 57 -6.03 -3.06 2.78
CA GLU A 57 -5.61 -2.59 1.45
C GLU A 57 -4.30 -3.20 0.94
N THR A 58 -3.47 -3.79 1.81
CA THR A 58 -2.26 -4.50 1.38
C THR A 58 -2.59 -5.74 0.54
N CYS A 59 -3.76 -6.38 0.77
CA CYS A 59 -4.24 -7.46 -0.08
C CYS A 59 -4.46 -6.99 -1.52
N GLN A 60 -5.00 -5.78 -1.70
CA GLN A 60 -5.24 -5.18 -3.01
C GLN A 60 -3.93 -4.88 -3.73
N ILE A 61 -2.95 -4.33 -3.01
CA ILE A 61 -1.61 -4.10 -3.55
C ILE A 61 -0.97 -5.42 -4.02
N LYS A 62 -1.11 -6.49 -3.23
CA LYS A 62 -0.61 -7.81 -3.60
C LYS A 62 -1.28 -8.36 -4.86
N HIS A 63 -2.60 -8.28 -4.92
CA HIS A 63 -3.35 -8.73 -6.09
C HIS A 63 -2.91 -8.02 -7.36
N VAL A 64 -2.81 -6.68 -7.31
CA VAL A 64 -2.32 -5.88 -8.43
C VAL A 64 -0.91 -6.31 -8.84
N MET A 65 0.00 -6.52 -7.88
CA MET A 65 1.36 -6.97 -8.14
C MET A 65 1.40 -8.33 -8.88
N GLU A 66 0.52 -9.27 -8.52
CA GLU A 66 0.57 -10.66 -9.01
C GLU A 66 -0.24 -10.90 -10.27
N HIS A 67 -1.34 -10.18 -10.46
CA HIS A 67 -2.34 -10.51 -11.50
C HIS A 67 -2.48 -9.45 -12.57
N GLU A 68 -2.24 -8.19 -12.26
CA GLU A 68 -2.30 -7.15 -13.27
C GLU A 68 -1.09 -7.22 -14.21
N LYS A 69 -1.37 -7.24 -15.51
CA LYS A 69 -0.33 -7.05 -16.53
C LYS A 69 0.04 -5.57 -16.53
N LEU A 70 0.98 -5.22 -15.68
CA LEU A 70 1.44 -3.85 -15.51
C LEU A 70 2.11 -3.38 -16.81
N ILE A 71 1.42 -2.56 -17.57
CA ILE A 71 1.91 -2.01 -18.84
C ILE A 71 2.45 -0.57 -18.61
N SER A 72 2.10 0.04 -17.46
CA SER A 72 2.49 1.41 -17.14
C SER A 72 3.92 1.48 -16.58
N GLU A 73 4.64 2.55 -16.91
CA GLU A 73 5.96 2.82 -16.36
C GLU A 73 5.89 3.26 -14.90
N TYR A 74 4.80 3.93 -14.52
CA TYR A 74 4.53 4.41 -13.16
C TYR A 74 3.29 3.74 -12.60
N ILE A 75 3.31 3.46 -11.30
CA ILE A 75 2.21 2.88 -10.55
C ILE A 75 1.95 3.67 -9.29
N GLY A 76 0.69 3.82 -8.93
CA GLY A 76 0.29 4.43 -7.68
C GLY A 76 -0.84 3.69 -7.00
N PHE A 77 -0.96 3.91 -5.70
CA PHE A 77 -2.07 3.43 -4.89
C PHE A 77 -2.60 4.57 -4.04
N CYS A 78 -3.92 4.63 -3.91
CA CYS A 78 -4.57 5.54 -2.97
C CYS A 78 -5.76 4.85 -2.29
N HIS A 79 -6.27 5.47 -1.24
CA HIS A 79 -7.36 4.92 -0.45
C HIS A 79 -8.70 5.44 -0.98
N TYR A 80 -9.79 4.66 -0.91
CA TYR A 80 -11.13 5.04 -1.39
C TYR A 80 -11.74 6.29 -0.72
N ARG A 81 -11.13 6.82 0.32
CA ARG A 81 -11.52 8.07 1.02
C ARG A 81 -10.45 9.15 1.01
N ARG A 82 -9.31 8.92 0.37
CA ARG A 82 -8.19 9.85 0.31
C ARG A 82 -7.51 9.73 -1.03
N PHE A 83 -7.32 10.84 -1.68
CA PHE A 83 -6.78 10.92 -3.02
C PHE A 83 -5.58 11.87 -3.04
N PHE A 84 -4.85 11.89 -4.14
CA PHE A 84 -3.79 12.85 -4.39
C PHE A 84 -4.40 14.11 -5.01
N ASP A 85 -4.95 15.00 -4.20
CA ASP A 85 -5.71 16.18 -4.64
C ASP A 85 -4.95 17.03 -5.64
N ASP A 86 -3.63 17.20 -5.48
CA ASP A 86 -2.78 18.00 -6.39
C ASP A 86 -2.63 17.37 -7.79
N PHE A 87 -2.99 16.12 -7.97
CA PHE A 87 -2.78 15.33 -9.21
C PHE A 87 -4.09 14.79 -9.80
N MET A 88 -5.23 15.08 -9.22
CA MET A 88 -6.51 14.52 -9.68
C MET A 88 -6.80 14.83 -11.15
N GLU A 89 -6.38 16.03 -11.62
CA GLU A 89 -6.63 16.51 -12.98
C GLU A 89 -5.41 16.40 -13.91
N ASP A 90 -4.21 16.22 -13.36
CA ASP A 90 -2.95 16.23 -14.13
C ASP A 90 -1.93 15.23 -13.58
N LEU A 91 -2.05 13.98 -14.02
CA LEU A 91 -1.11 12.91 -13.68
C LEU A 91 0.31 13.15 -14.22
N GLY A 92 0.49 14.05 -15.17
CA GLY A 92 1.80 14.44 -15.69
C GLY A 92 2.71 15.04 -14.61
N LYS A 93 2.14 15.86 -13.72
CA LYS A 93 2.88 16.43 -12.58
C LYS A 93 3.40 15.38 -11.62
N ALA A 94 2.61 14.32 -11.37
CA ALA A 94 3.04 13.22 -10.51
C ALA A 94 4.27 12.50 -11.12
N ARG A 95 4.26 12.25 -12.42
CA ARG A 95 5.41 11.64 -13.14
C ARG A 95 6.66 12.48 -13.03
N ASP A 96 6.55 13.78 -13.28
CA ASP A 96 7.70 14.71 -13.19
C ASP A 96 8.33 14.71 -11.79
N ILE A 97 7.50 14.59 -10.74
CA ILE A 97 7.98 14.51 -9.35
C ILE A 97 8.65 13.15 -9.10
N VAL A 98 8.06 12.05 -9.56
CA VAL A 98 8.66 10.71 -9.43
C VAL A 98 10.00 10.64 -10.14
N ASP A 99 10.12 11.18 -11.35
CA ASP A 99 11.39 11.22 -12.09
C ASP A 99 12.48 12.00 -11.38
N LYS A 100 12.09 13.07 -10.70
CA LYS A 100 13.02 13.94 -9.99
C LYS A 100 13.39 13.44 -8.60
N HIS A 101 12.45 12.80 -7.88
CA HIS A 101 12.55 12.50 -6.46
C HIS A 101 12.40 11.01 -6.11
N GLY A 102 12.12 10.15 -7.10
CA GLY A 102 11.94 8.70 -6.96
C GLY A 102 10.51 8.28 -6.63
N ALA A 103 9.79 9.02 -5.79
CA ALA A 103 8.43 8.68 -5.43
C ALA A 103 7.63 9.89 -4.92
N VAL A 104 6.30 9.75 -4.96
CA VAL A 104 5.35 10.62 -4.26
C VAL A 104 4.72 9.80 -3.14
N TYR A 105 4.66 10.36 -1.94
CA TYR A 105 3.96 9.77 -0.80
C TYR A 105 2.95 10.75 -0.24
N MET A 106 1.95 10.23 0.44
CA MET A 106 1.06 11.08 1.23
C MET A 106 1.87 11.89 2.24
N ARG A 107 1.45 13.14 2.47
CA ARG A 107 2.08 14.02 3.45
C ARG A 107 2.25 13.32 4.79
N THR A 108 3.45 13.37 5.35
CA THR A 108 3.72 12.85 6.68
C THR A 108 2.90 13.58 7.74
N TRP A 109 2.43 12.84 8.71
CA TRP A 109 1.72 13.35 9.87
C TRP A 109 2.52 13.01 11.13
N SER A 110 2.44 13.88 12.14
CA SER A 110 3.05 13.65 13.43
C SER A 110 2.01 13.79 14.54
N SER A 111 1.93 12.78 15.41
CA SER A 111 1.15 12.85 16.65
C SER A 111 1.89 13.57 17.78
N GLY A 112 3.15 13.95 17.55
CA GLY A 112 4.07 14.41 18.59
C GLY A 112 4.67 13.28 19.43
N LEU A 113 4.32 12.03 19.17
CA LEU A 113 4.84 10.84 19.83
C LEU A 113 5.68 10.01 18.85
N MET A 114 6.74 9.36 19.32
CA MET A 114 7.51 8.41 18.52
C MET A 114 6.61 7.30 17.97
N ASN A 115 6.91 6.80 16.78
CA ASN A 115 6.09 5.79 16.10
C ASN A 115 5.95 4.51 16.93
N LYS A 116 6.97 4.08 17.66
CA LYS A 116 6.87 2.94 18.59
C LYS A 116 5.81 3.14 19.68
N VAL A 117 5.63 4.39 20.16
CA VAL A 117 4.59 4.73 21.13
C VAL A 117 3.23 4.73 20.48
N ASN A 118 3.10 5.33 19.29
CA ASN A 118 1.85 5.30 18.52
C ASN A 118 1.39 3.87 18.24
N ILE A 119 2.28 3.01 17.76
CA ILE A 119 1.99 1.58 17.53
C ILE A 119 1.51 0.92 18.82
N SER A 120 2.15 1.20 19.95
CA SER A 120 1.79 0.61 21.24
C SER A 120 0.41 1.07 21.73
N VAL A 121 0.03 2.31 21.45
CA VAL A 121 -1.26 2.90 21.87
C VAL A 121 -2.42 2.44 20.99
N TYR A 122 -2.23 2.47 19.66
CA TYR A 122 -3.32 2.27 18.69
C TYR A 122 -3.44 0.85 18.16
N HIS A 123 -2.36 0.05 18.24
CA HIS A 123 -2.32 -1.33 17.76
C HIS A 123 -1.91 -2.28 18.88
N SER A 124 -0.64 -2.66 18.91
CA SER A 124 -0.05 -3.45 20.00
C SER A 124 1.46 -3.46 19.91
N SER A 125 2.15 -3.19 21.00
CA SER A 125 3.61 -3.28 21.07
C SER A 125 4.15 -4.71 20.86
N ILE A 126 3.30 -5.72 21.01
CA ILE A 126 3.66 -7.13 20.83
C ILE A 126 4.19 -7.43 19.42
N PHE A 127 3.80 -6.65 18.43
CA PHE A 127 4.18 -6.87 17.03
C PHE A 127 5.52 -6.23 16.65
N ILE A 128 6.03 -5.27 17.41
CA ILE A 128 7.26 -4.53 17.08
C ILE A 128 8.48 -5.45 16.94
N ASN A 129 8.73 -6.29 17.93
CA ASN A 129 9.89 -7.20 17.90
C ASN A 129 9.76 -8.35 16.90
N PRO A 130 8.60 -9.03 16.75
CA PRO A 130 8.40 -10.00 15.68
C PRO A 130 8.58 -9.42 14.29
N LEU A 131 8.07 -8.21 14.03
CA LEU A 131 8.27 -7.56 12.73
C LEU A 131 9.75 -7.22 12.49
N ARG A 132 10.45 -6.71 13.50
CA ARG A 132 11.89 -6.49 13.44
C ARG A 132 12.67 -7.78 13.15
N LEU A 133 12.24 -8.90 13.76
CA LEU A 133 12.83 -10.21 13.51
C LEU A 133 12.59 -10.66 12.06
N ALA A 134 11.36 -10.52 11.56
CA ALA A 134 11.03 -10.87 10.19
C ALA A 134 11.86 -10.07 9.17
N ILE A 135 11.98 -8.74 9.36
CA ILE A 135 12.83 -7.88 8.54
C ILE A 135 14.28 -8.40 8.55
N ARG A 136 14.83 -8.71 9.74
CA ARG A 136 16.20 -9.21 9.86
C ARG A 136 16.44 -10.51 9.10
N GLU A 137 15.44 -11.39 9.05
CA GLU A 137 15.55 -12.70 8.41
C GLU A 137 15.37 -12.61 6.90
N VAL A 138 14.58 -11.65 6.40
CA VAL A 138 14.40 -11.40 4.97
C VAL A 138 15.57 -10.58 4.42
N ASP A 139 15.81 -9.40 4.97
CA ASP A 139 16.95 -8.57 4.61
C ASP A 139 17.33 -7.63 5.77
N ARG A 140 18.43 -7.96 6.44
CA ARG A 140 18.94 -7.20 7.58
C ARG A 140 19.36 -5.76 7.25
N SER A 141 19.58 -5.42 5.99
CA SER A 141 19.99 -4.07 5.59
C SER A 141 18.92 -3.03 5.86
N TYR A 142 17.65 -3.45 5.96
CA TYR A 142 16.52 -2.58 6.31
C TYR A 142 16.34 -2.35 7.82
N LEU A 143 17.10 -3.03 8.69
CA LEU A 143 16.97 -2.84 10.14
C LEU A 143 17.26 -1.40 10.60
N PRO A 144 18.29 -0.71 10.12
CA PRO A 144 18.52 0.68 10.53
C PRO A 144 17.33 1.58 10.18
N VAL A 145 16.74 1.41 8.99
CA VAL A 145 15.57 2.19 8.56
C VAL A 145 14.36 1.91 9.44
N TYR A 146 14.14 0.65 9.80
CA TYR A 146 13.05 0.27 10.71
C TYR A 146 13.26 0.81 12.13
N ASP A 147 14.47 0.72 12.65
CA ASP A 147 14.81 1.22 13.98
C ASP A 147 14.68 2.76 14.03
N ASP A 148 15.16 3.47 13.01
CA ASP A 148 14.99 4.92 12.86
C ASP A 148 13.50 5.31 12.77
N PHE A 149 12.69 4.57 11.99
CA PHE A 149 11.25 4.79 11.92
C PHE A 149 10.56 4.65 13.28
N LEU A 150 10.96 3.70 14.11
CA LEU A 150 10.39 3.52 15.46
C LEU A 150 10.67 4.70 16.40
N GLU A 151 11.82 5.34 16.25
CA GLU A 151 12.24 6.49 17.05
C GLU A 151 11.73 7.82 16.47
N ASP A 152 11.33 7.87 15.20
CA ASP A 152 10.76 9.07 14.57
C ASP A 152 9.32 9.31 15.09
N ALA A 153 8.90 10.57 15.04
CA ALA A 153 7.53 11.00 15.34
C ALA A 153 6.69 11.23 14.07
N GLN A 154 7.27 11.06 12.90
CA GLN A 154 6.58 11.25 11.62
C GLN A 154 6.34 9.92 10.93
N CYS A 155 5.14 9.78 10.34
CA CYS A 155 4.83 8.66 9.46
C CYS A 155 3.81 9.07 8.40
N SER A 156 3.79 8.35 7.28
CA SER A 156 2.71 8.42 6.31
C SER A 156 1.69 7.35 6.64
N TYR A 157 0.46 7.77 6.92
CA TYR A 157 -0.65 6.84 7.13
C TYR A 157 -1.26 6.49 5.78
N CYS A 158 -1.80 5.29 5.70
CA CYS A 158 -2.31 4.68 4.49
C CYS A 158 -1.20 4.35 3.47
N ASN A 159 -1.44 3.31 2.69
CA ASN A 159 -0.51 2.88 1.64
C ASN A 159 -0.69 3.72 0.36
N MET A 160 -0.49 5.04 0.49
CA MET A 160 -0.64 5.98 -0.61
C MET A 160 0.73 6.40 -1.14
N PHE A 161 1.00 6.01 -2.37
CA PHE A 161 2.25 6.35 -3.05
C PHE A 161 2.10 6.31 -4.57
N ILE A 162 3.00 6.99 -5.27
CA ILE A 162 3.23 6.86 -6.72
C ILE A 162 4.73 6.71 -6.91
N MET A 163 5.16 5.71 -7.69
CA MET A 163 6.57 5.44 -7.97
C MET A 163 6.75 4.74 -9.31
N LYS A 164 8.00 4.51 -9.72
CA LYS A 164 8.28 3.68 -10.88
C LYS A 164 7.88 2.23 -10.61
N HIS A 165 7.40 1.56 -11.64
CA HIS A 165 6.92 0.20 -11.53
C HIS A 165 7.98 -0.77 -11.01
N ASN A 166 9.23 -0.66 -11.47
CA ASN A 166 10.30 -1.53 -10.99
C ASN A 166 10.61 -1.32 -9.50
N ASP A 167 10.59 -0.07 -9.03
CA ASP A 167 10.80 0.25 -7.62
C ASP A 167 9.64 -0.28 -6.76
N PHE A 168 8.43 -0.20 -7.30
CA PHE A 168 7.25 -0.80 -6.67
C PHE A 168 7.40 -2.31 -6.52
N LEU A 169 7.79 -3.03 -7.57
CA LEU A 169 7.94 -4.48 -7.51
C LEU A 169 9.00 -4.89 -6.50
N GLU A 170 10.15 -4.20 -6.47
CA GLU A 170 11.21 -4.48 -5.50
C GLU A 170 10.71 -4.28 -4.06
N GLY A 171 10.08 -3.13 -3.78
CA GLY A 171 9.53 -2.83 -2.47
C GLY A 171 8.41 -3.77 -2.06
N ALA A 172 7.49 -4.10 -2.98
CA ALA A 172 6.37 -4.99 -2.71
C ALA A 172 6.84 -6.41 -2.39
N HIS A 173 7.78 -6.96 -3.18
CA HIS A 173 8.37 -8.27 -2.88
C HIS A 173 8.98 -8.31 -1.47
N PHE A 174 9.78 -7.30 -1.11
CA PHE A 174 10.33 -7.21 0.23
C PHE A 174 9.23 -7.20 1.31
N VAL A 175 8.21 -6.34 1.16
CA VAL A 175 7.12 -6.23 2.13
C VAL A 175 6.38 -7.55 2.29
N PHE A 176 6.04 -8.24 1.18
CA PHE A 176 5.30 -9.51 1.26
C PHE A 176 6.15 -10.68 1.78
N ASP A 177 7.45 -10.70 1.52
CA ASP A 177 8.36 -11.67 2.14
C ASP A 177 8.45 -11.45 3.67
N VAL A 178 8.52 -10.18 4.11
CA VAL A 178 8.49 -9.85 5.54
C VAL A 178 7.16 -10.25 6.17
N LEU A 179 6.01 -9.95 5.53
CA LEU A 179 4.70 -10.32 6.04
C LEU A 179 4.54 -11.85 6.13
N LYS A 180 4.93 -12.57 5.10
CA LYS A 180 4.93 -14.05 5.11
C LYS A 180 5.77 -14.60 6.24
N ARG A 181 6.95 -14.02 6.48
CA ARG A 181 7.82 -14.43 7.58
C ARG A 181 7.20 -14.12 8.94
N PHE A 182 6.62 -12.94 9.08
CA PHE A 182 5.89 -12.50 10.27
C PHE A 182 4.72 -13.45 10.59
N ASP A 183 3.89 -13.80 9.59
CA ASP A 183 2.76 -14.72 9.75
C ASP A 183 3.19 -16.09 10.27
N SER A 184 4.35 -16.57 9.84
CA SER A 184 4.88 -17.86 10.29
C SER A 184 5.12 -17.91 11.80
N TYR A 185 5.36 -16.79 12.46
CA TYR A 185 5.52 -16.72 13.92
C TYR A 185 4.20 -16.87 14.68
N PHE A 186 3.09 -16.50 14.04
CA PHE A 186 1.76 -16.51 14.66
C PHE A 186 0.85 -17.61 14.15
N GLY A 187 1.32 -18.43 13.21
CA GLY A 187 0.52 -19.51 12.61
C GLY A 187 -0.67 -19.00 11.80
N ILE A 188 -0.60 -17.81 11.23
CA ILE A 188 -1.67 -17.22 10.41
C ILE A 188 -1.77 -17.92 9.05
N ASP A 189 -0.72 -18.57 8.59
CA ASP A 189 -0.65 -19.30 7.30
C ASP A 189 -1.58 -20.54 7.20
N GLY A 190 -2.46 -20.73 8.17
CA GLY A 190 -3.56 -21.69 8.05
C GLY A 190 -3.19 -23.18 8.00
N ASN A 191 -1.97 -23.54 8.33
CA ASN A 191 -1.55 -24.91 8.57
C ASN A 191 -1.63 -25.24 10.07
N LYS A 192 -2.85 -25.47 10.54
CA LYS A 192 -3.11 -26.27 11.74
C LYS A 192 -4.24 -27.23 11.45
#